data_1a7072c69646799a885a104e763d66cc
#
_entry.id   1a7072c69646799a885a104e763d66cc
#
_cell.length_a   1.000
_cell.length_b   1.000
_cell.length_c   1.000
_cell.angle_alpha   90.00
_cell.angle_beta   90.00
_cell.angle_gamma   90.00
#
_symmetry.space_group_name_H-M   'P 1'
#
loop_
_entity.id
_entity.type
_entity.pdbx_description
1 polymer ?
#
loop_
_entity_poly.entity_id
_entity_poly.type
_entity_poly.pdbx_seq_one_letter_code
_entity_poly.pdbx_strand_id
1 'polypeptide(L)'
;MRRSQFLQMRVAIGADDRSALTDAVRDALRERGHELLTFGAIEAAAQPWPQVGRAVGEAVAAGRAACGVVMCWTATGVTIAANKVHGVRAALCADAQTAAGARRWNDANVLAISMRATSIPIALEILDAWFATEVSEDPADRRAIDEIKE
;
A
#
# COMPACT_ATOMS: atom_id res chain seq x y z
N MET A 1 -26.33 4.23 10.80
CA MET A 1 -25.12 4.78 10.17
C MET A 1 -24.02 3.74 10.22
N ARG A 2 -23.69 3.15 9.11
CA ARG A 2 -22.59 2.19 9.10
C ARG A 2 -21.30 2.96 9.34
N ARG A 3 -20.72 2.81 10.50
CA ARG A 3 -19.34 3.22 10.72
C ARG A 3 -18.49 2.55 9.63
N SER A 4 -17.57 3.31 9.08
CA SER A 4 -16.56 2.90 8.14
C SER A 4 -16.28 1.40 8.26
N GLN A 5 -16.46 0.66 7.16
CA GLN A 5 -16.17 -0.77 7.06
C GLN A 5 -14.68 -1.07 7.23
N PHE A 6 -13.86 -0.03 7.41
CA PHE A 6 -12.42 -0.13 7.55
C PHE A 6 -12.05 -0.19 9.03
N LEU A 7 -11.40 -1.28 9.41
CA LEU A 7 -10.75 -1.34 10.71
C LEU A 7 -9.67 -0.26 10.77
N GLN A 8 -9.65 0.51 11.85
CA GLN A 8 -8.54 1.42 12.11
C GLN A 8 -7.27 0.60 12.31
N MET A 9 -6.21 0.97 11.59
CA MET A 9 -4.93 0.30 11.70
C MET A 9 -3.80 1.32 11.52
N ARG A 10 -2.59 0.91 11.86
CA ARG A 10 -1.41 1.68 11.52
C ARG A 10 -0.97 1.32 10.11
N VAL A 11 -0.82 2.33 9.27
CA VAL A 11 -0.40 2.21 7.87
C VAL A 11 0.95 2.89 7.69
N ALA A 12 1.94 2.16 7.18
CA ALA A 12 3.20 2.76 6.75
C ALA A 12 3.01 3.36 5.36
N ILE A 13 3.28 4.64 5.22
CA ILE A 13 3.14 5.35 3.95
C ILE A 13 4.45 6.04 3.58
N GLY A 14 4.88 5.90 2.33
CA GLY A 14 6.11 6.48 1.85
C GLY A 14 6.03 6.95 0.40
N ALA A 15 6.77 8.01 0.09
CA ALA A 15 6.96 8.52 -1.27
C ALA A 15 8.36 9.10 -1.41
N ASP A 16 8.96 8.97 -2.60
CA ASP A 16 10.28 9.53 -2.89
C ASP A 16 10.21 11.05 -3.11
N ASP A 17 9.09 11.53 -3.61
CA ASP A 17 8.85 12.95 -3.84
C ASP A 17 7.40 13.31 -3.48
N ARG A 18 7.13 14.59 -3.35
CA ARG A 18 5.81 15.11 -2.99
C ARG A 18 5.02 15.51 -4.23
N SER A 19 3.72 15.22 -4.21
CA SER A 19 2.79 15.65 -5.24
C SER A 19 1.39 15.86 -4.65
N ALA A 20 0.47 16.41 -5.44
CA ALA A 20 -0.93 16.51 -5.04
C ALA A 20 -1.52 15.12 -4.73
N LEU A 21 -1.09 14.09 -5.45
CA LEU A 21 -1.53 12.72 -5.22
C LEU A 21 -1.05 12.20 -3.86
N THR A 22 0.23 12.39 -3.52
CA THR A 22 0.76 11.92 -2.23
C THR A 22 0.06 12.59 -1.06
N ASP A 23 -0.23 13.88 -1.17
CA ASP A 23 -0.98 14.61 -0.15
C ASP A 23 -2.43 14.08 -0.03
N ALA A 24 -3.09 13.83 -1.17
CA ALA A 24 -4.45 13.31 -1.18
C ALA A 24 -4.55 11.91 -0.57
N VAL A 25 -3.60 11.03 -0.87
CA VAL A 25 -3.54 9.67 -0.31
C VAL A 25 -3.30 9.72 1.20
N ARG A 26 -2.33 10.53 1.64
CA ARG A 26 -2.08 10.75 3.08
C ARG A 26 -3.34 11.20 3.80
N ASP A 27 -3.98 12.23 3.29
CA ASP A 27 -5.17 12.81 3.92
C ASP A 27 -6.35 11.84 3.92
N ALA A 28 -6.54 11.09 2.83
CA ALA A 28 -7.57 10.07 2.74
C ALA A 28 -7.40 8.96 3.78
N LEU A 29 -6.17 8.51 4.01
CA LEU A 29 -5.88 7.51 5.03
C LEU A 29 -6.19 8.03 6.43
N ARG A 30 -5.84 9.27 6.73
CA ARG A 30 -6.17 9.91 8.02
C ARG A 30 -7.67 10.10 8.20
N GLU A 31 -8.38 10.53 7.18
CA GLU A 31 -9.84 10.68 7.20
C GLU A 31 -10.56 9.36 7.46
N ARG A 32 -9.97 8.25 7.01
CA ARG A 32 -10.47 6.90 7.28
C ARG A 32 -10.11 6.39 8.68
N GLY A 33 -9.42 7.20 9.48
CA GLY A 33 -9.10 6.90 10.87
C GLY A 33 -7.82 6.10 11.08
N HIS A 34 -7.01 5.90 10.04
CA HIS A 34 -5.73 5.19 10.19
C HIS A 34 -4.68 6.07 10.85
N GLU A 35 -3.84 5.45 11.68
CA GLU A 35 -2.62 6.06 12.18
C GLU A 35 -1.50 5.85 11.15
N LEU A 36 -0.75 6.90 10.84
CA LEU A 36 0.29 6.83 9.81
C LEU A 36 1.68 6.76 10.41
N LEU A 37 2.50 5.86 9.86
CA LEU A 37 3.94 5.84 10.03
C LEU A 37 4.54 6.31 8.70
N THR A 38 5.13 7.50 8.67
CA THR A 38 5.49 8.20 7.44
C THR A 38 6.96 8.05 7.10
N PHE A 39 7.26 7.92 5.81
CA PHE A 39 8.61 7.79 5.26
C PHE A 39 8.76 8.69 4.04
N GLY A 40 9.95 9.27 3.86
CA GLY A 40 10.24 10.12 2.71
C GLY A 40 9.40 11.39 2.68
N ALA A 41 8.95 11.76 1.48
CA ALA A 41 8.32 13.05 1.20
C ALA A 41 6.84 13.15 1.58
N ILE A 42 6.34 12.30 2.44
CA ILE A 42 4.97 12.40 2.96
C ILE A 42 4.86 13.60 3.91
N GLU A 43 5.77 13.71 4.87
CA GLU A 43 5.81 14.80 5.85
C GLU A 43 7.23 15.36 6.07
N ALA A 44 8.21 14.90 5.30
CA ALA A 44 9.59 15.26 5.40
C ALA A 44 10.20 15.52 4.02
N ALA A 45 11.52 15.57 3.94
CA ALA A 45 12.24 15.79 2.68
C ALA A 45 12.14 14.56 1.76
N ALA A 46 12.32 14.81 0.46
CA ALA A 46 12.44 13.76 -0.54
C ALA A 46 13.57 12.79 -0.17
N GLN A 47 13.36 11.52 -0.46
CA GLN A 47 14.34 10.45 -0.27
C GLN A 47 14.37 9.57 -1.51
N PRO A 48 15.50 8.90 -1.81
CA PRO A 48 15.55 7.95 -2.93
C PRO A 48 14.52 6.85 -2.79
N TRP A 49 13.88 6.50 -3.89
CA TRP A 49 12.82 5.47 -3.91
C TRP A 49 13.27 4.10 -3.36
N PRO A 50 14.55 3.64 -3.54
CA PRO A 50 14.95 2.35 -2.95
C PRO A 50 14.88 2.38 -1.43
N GLN A 51 15.25 3.49 -0.80
CA GLN A 51 15.20 3.65 0.66
C GLN A 51 13.75 3.69 1.15
N VAL A 52 12.89 4.43 0.45
CA VAL A 52 11.47 4.55 0.81
C VAL A 52 10.76 3.20 0.72
N GLY A 53 10.92 2.49 -0.37
CA GLY A 53 10.30 1.17 -0.57
C GLY A 53 10.76 0.17 0.49
N ARG A 54 12.05 0.16 0.77
CA ARG A 54 12.62 -0.71 1.81
C ARG A 54 12.09 -0.35 3.21
N ALA A 55 12.06 0.92 3.55
CA ALA A 55 11.64 1.37 4.88
C ALA A 55 10.19 1.02 5.16
N VAL A 56 9.29 1.24 4.19
CA VAL A 56 7.88 0.83 4.32
C VAL A 56 7.77 -0.69 4.42
N GLY A 57 8.47 -1.42 3.57
CA GLY A 57 8.48 -2.88 3.61
C GLY A 57 8.95 -3.43 4.95
N GLU A 58 10.03 -2.89 5.50
CA GLU A 58 10.56 -3.29 6.82
C GLU A 58 9.58 -2.99 7.95
N ALA A 59 8.89 -1.86 7.90
CA ALA A 59 7.87 -1.52 8.90
C ALA A 59 6.72 -2.53 8.89
N VAL A 60 6.28 -2.95 7.72
CA VAL A 60 5.21 -3.95 7.56
C VAL A 60 5.71 -5.34 8.00
N ALA A 61 6.89 -5.76 7.53
CA ALA A 61 7.46 -7.06 7.86
C ALA A 61 7.73 -7.22 9.36
N ALA A 62 8.12 -6.14 10.04
CA ALA A 62 8.38 -6.12 11.48
C ALA A 62 7.12 -5.99 12.33
N GLY A 63 5.94 -5.85 11.72
CA GLY A 63 4.69 -5.66 12.45
C GLY A 63 4.48 -4.27 13.05
N ARG A 64 5.32 -3.29 12.68
CA ARG A 64 5.13 -1.90 13.13
C ARG A 64 3.97 -1.21 12.42
N ALA A 65 3.58 -1.72 11.27
CA ALA A 65 2.38 -1.33 10.55
C ALA A 65 1.66 -2.57 10.03
N ALA A 66 0.35 -2.50 9.94
CA ALA A 66 -0.48 -3.60 9.45
C ALA A 66 -0.38 -3.76 7.93
N CYS A 67 -0.18 -2.67 7.22
CA CYS A 67 0.05 -2.65 5.77
C CYS A 67 0.83 -1.39 5.39
N GLY A 68 1.23 -1.33 4.12
CA GLY A 68 1.97 -0.18 3.60
C GLY A 68 1.36 0.38 2.32
N VAL A 69 1.65 1.64 2.07
CA VAL A 69 1.35 2.34 0.81
C VAL A 69 2.63 3.04 0.35
N VAL A 70 3.08 2.76 -0.85
CA VAL A 70 4.28 3.37 -1.43
C VAL A 70 3.96 4.03 -2.76
N MET A 71 4.59 5.16 -3.01
CA MET A 71 4.41 5.94 -4.22
C MET A 71 5.75 6.43 -4.75
N CYS A 72 5.94 6.35 -6.05
CA CYS A 72 6.97 7.06 -6.79
C CYS A 72 6.44 7.36 -8.19
N TRP A 73 7.25 7.96 -9.05
CA TRP A 73 6.75 8.44 -10.34
C TRP A 73 5.98 7.38 -11.12
N THR A 74 6.59 6.21 -11.33
CA THR A 74 5.93 5.08 -12.00
C THR A 74 5.44 4.00 -11.03
N ALA A 75 5.85 4.06 -9.78
CA ALA A 75 5.67 3.08 -8.71
C ALA A 75 6.37 1.73 -8.96
N THR A 76 7.05 1.54 -10.08
CA THR A 76 7.77 0.28 -10.34
C THR A 76 8.94 0.09 -9.38
N GLY A 77 9.75 1.13 -9.19
CA GLY A 77 10.91 1.08 -8.30
C GLY A 77 10.57 0.81 -6.84
N VAL A 78 9.60 1.54 -6.28
CA VAL A 78 9.19 1.31 -4.88
C VAL A 78 8.57 -0.06 -4.67
N THR A 79 7.88 -0.60 -5.68
CA THR A 79 7.33 -1.96 -5.64
C THR A 79 8.45 -3.00 -5.58
N ILE A 80 9.45 -2.87 -6.44
CA ILE A 80 10.61 -3.77 -6.45
C ILE A 80 11.35 -3.68 -5.12
N ALA A 81 11.63 -2.46 -4.65
CA ALA A 81 12.36 -2.24 -3.39
C ALA A 81 11.61 -2.85 -2.19
N ALA A 82 10.30 -2.64 -2.10
CA ALA A 82 9.49 -3.23 -1.03
C ALA A 82 9.50 -4.76 -1.10
N ASN A 83 9.39 -5.34 -2.29
CA ASN A 83 9.40 -6.80 -2.48
C ASN A 83 10.75 -7.47 -2.21
N LYS A 84 11.84 -6.71 -2.10
CA LYS A 84 13.12 -7.24 -1.65
C LYS A 84 13.17 -7.48 -0.15
N VAL A 85 12.20 -6.99 0.59
CA VAL A 85 12.09 -7.25 2.04
C VAL A 85 11.34 -8.57 2.25
N HIS A 86 11.95 -9.48 2.98
CA HIS A 86 11.31 -10.75 3.33
C HIS A 86 9.99 -10.51 4.08
N GLY A 87 8.94 -11.21 3.68
CA GLY A 87 7.62 -11.06 4.28
C GLY A 87 6.73 -9.99 3.60
N VAL A 88 7.26 -9.25 2.63
CA VAL A 88 6.49 -8.23 1.89
C VAL A 88 5.95 -8.81 0.59
N ARG A 89 4.69 -8.51 0.33
CA ARG A 89 4.00 -8.78 -0.94
C ARG A 89 3.42 -7.45 -1.42
N ALA A 90 4.25 -6.70 -2.15
CA ALA A 90 3.87 -5.41 -2.69
C ALA A 90 3.24 -5.55 -4.07
N ALA A 91 2.12 -4.89 -4.29
CA ALA A 91 1.37 -4.92 -5.53
C ALA A 91 1.20 -3.52 -6.09
N LEU A 92 1.61 -3.33 -7.34
CA LEU A 92 1.36 -2.10 -8.10
C LEU A 92 -0.05 -2.15 -8.67
N CYS A 93 -0.91 -1.26 -8.21
CA CYS A 93 -2.32 -1.22 -8.61
C CYS A 93 -2.64 0.09 -9.33
N ALA A 94 -3.23 -0.04 -10.52
CA ALA A 94 -3.64 1.09 -11.35
C ALA A 94 -5.14 1.38 -11.25
N ASP A 95 -5.91 0.49 -10.62
CA ASP A 95 -7.35 0.62 -10.46
C ASP A 95 -7.86 -0.16 -9.25
N ALA A 96 -9.11 0.07 -8.89
CA ALA A 96 -9.75 -0.56 -7.74
C ALA A 96 -9.88 -2.08 -7.89
N GLN A 97 -10.16 -2.57 -9.08
CA GLN A 97 -10.31 -4.00 -9.33
C GLN A 97 -9.00 -4.75 -9.11
N THR A 98 -7.89 -4.18 -9.57
CA THR A 98 -6.55 -4.73 -9.34
C THR A 98 -6.21 -4.73 -7.85
N ALA A 99 -6.52 -3.66 -7.14
CA ALA A 99 -6.29 -3.57 -5.69
C ALA A 99 -7.10 -4.63 -4.92
N ALA A 100 -8.36 -4.81 -5.26
CA ALA A 100 -9.19 -5.87 -4.68
C ALA A 100 -8.60 -7.25 -4.97
N GLY A 101 -8.16 -7.52 -6.20
CA GLY A 101 -7.52 -8.78 -6.59
C GLY A 101 -6.23 -9.04 -5.84
N ALA A 102 -5.38 -8.03 -5.68
CA ALA A 102 -4.14 -8.13 -4.92
C ALA A 102 -4.40 -8.55 -3.46
N ARG A 103 -5.43 -7.99 -2.85
CA ARG A 103 -5.83 -8.39 -1.50
C ARG A 103 -6.42 -9.80 -1.48
N ARG A 104 -7.40 -10.04 -2.33
CA ARG A 104 -8.17 -11.29 -2.31
C ARG A 104 -7.33 -12.51 -2.66
N TRP A 105 -6.54 -12.42 -3.72
CA TRP A 105 -5.84 -13.58 -4.30
C TRP A 105 -4.36 -13.66 -3.94
N ASN A 106 -3.75 -12.58 -3.51
CA ASN A 106 -2.31 -12.53 -3.24
C ASN A 106 -1.95 -12.21 -1.79
N ASP A 107 -2.93 -11.85 -0.97
CA ASP A 107 -2.68 -11.34 0.39
C ASP A 107 -1.59 -10.24 0.38
N ALA A 108 -1.67 -9.35 -0.60
CA ALA A 108 -0.72 -8.25 -0.71
C ALA A 108 -0.81 -7.37 0.54
N ASN A 109 0.35 -6.98 1.09
CA ASN A 109 0.44 -6.19 2.31
C ASN A 109 1.08 -4.82 2.11
N VAL A 110 1.54 -4.54 0.89
CA VAL A 110 2.00 -3.20 0.49
C VAL A 110 1.35 -2.84 -0.84
N LEU A 111 0.67 -1.71 -0.87
CA LEU A 111 0.05 -1.14 -2.07
C LEU A 111 0.98 -0.12 -2.69
N ALA A 112 1.26 -0.23 -3.97
CA ALA A 112 2.03 0.76 -4.71
C ALA A 112 1.14 1.50 -5.72
N ILE A 113 1.26 2.84 -5.76
CA ILE A 113 0.46 3.71 -6.61
C ILE A 113 1.39 4.62 -7.42
N SER A 114 1.21 4.63 -8.74
CA SER A 114 1.98 5.48 -9.66
C SER A 114 1.53 6.95 -9.56
N MET A 115 2.46 7.84 -9.26
CA MET A 115 2.17 9.29 -9.25
C MET A 115 1.87 9.81 -10.66
N ARG A 116 2.55 9.25 -11.66
CA ARG A 116 2.38 9.64 -13.06
C ARG A 116 1.03 9.21 -13.65
N ALA A 117 0.62 7.98 -13.37
CA ALA A 117 -0.47 7.32 -14.09
C ALA A 117 -1.82 7.36 -13.37
N THR A 118 -1.87 7.84 -12.12
CA THR A 118 -3.04 7.71 -11.27
C THR A 118 -3.62 9.09 -10.93
N SER A 119 -4.88 9.31 -11.29
CA SER A 119 -5.62 10.50 -10.84
C SER A 119 -6.01 10.36 -9.36
N ILE A 120 -6.29 11.49 -8.72
CA ILE A 120 -6.75 11.47 -7.32
C ILE A 120 -8.03 10.65 -7.15
N PRO A 121 -9.09 10.82 -7.96
CA PRO A 121 -10.28 9.99 -7.82
C PRO A 121 -10.01 8.50 -7.94
N ILE A 122 -9.16 8.08 -8.88
CA ILE A 122 -8.79 6.67 -9.03
C ILE A 122 -8.00 6.18 -7.82
N ALA A 123 -7.08 6.98 -7.30
CA ALA A 123 -6.34 6.62 -6.07
C ALA A 123 -7.27 6.38 -4.89
N LEU A 124 -8.31 7.21 -4.72
CA LEU A 124 -9.30 7.03 -3.66
C LEU A 124 -10.11 5.75 -3.85
N GLU A 125 -10.49 5.41 -5.08
CA GLU A 125 -11.14 4.14 -5.39
C GLU A 125 -10.24 2.93 -5.07
N ILE A 126 -8.95 3.05 -5.39
CA ILE A 126 -7.94 2.03 -5.07
C ILE A 126 -7.87 1.80 -3.56
N LEU A 127 -7.78 2.88 -2.77
CA LEU A 127 -7.73 2.79 -1.32
C LEU A 127 -9.00 2.13 -0.76
N ASP A 128 -10.17 2.52 -1.24
CA ASP A 128 -11.43 1.93 -0.79
C ASP A 128 -11.48 0.42 -1.06
N ALA A 129 -11.08 0.00 -2.25
CA ALA A 129 -11.05 -1.43 -2.62
C ALA A 129 -10.02 -2.20 -1.80
N TRP A 130 -8.84 -1.62 -1.59
CA TRP A 130 -7.77 -2.25 -0.80
C TRP A 130 -8.24 -2.56 0.62
N PHE A 131 -8.80 -1.57 1.32
CA PHE A 131 -9.20 -1.74 2.72
C PHE A 131 -10.52 -2.48 2.89
N ALA A 132 -11.38 -2.56 1.86
CA ALA A 132 -12.65 -3.28 1.91
C ALA A 132 -12.52 -4.76 1.54
N THR A 133 -11.36 -5.21 1.03
CA THR A 133 -11.21 -6.57 0.51
C THR A 133 -10.38 -7.43 1.46
N GLU A 134 -10.95 -8.55 1.85
CA GLU A 134 -10.27 -9.55 2.65
C GLU A 134 -9.66 -10.64 1.76
N VAL A 135 -8.70 -11.36 2.33
CA VAL A 135 -8.06 -12.51 1.67
C VAL A 135 -9.09 -13.61 1.42
N SER A 136 -9.01 -14.25 0.28
CA SER A 136 -9.86 -15.38 -0.09
C SER A 136 -9.75 -16.53 0.91
N GLU A 137 -10.86 -17.18 1.19
CA GLU A 137 -10.90 -18.40 1.99
C GLU A 137 -10.87 -19.68 1.15
N ASP A 138 -10.90 -19.53 -0.18
CA ASP A 138 -10.80 -20.67 -1.09
C ASP A 138 -9.49 -21.40 -0.90
N PRO A 139 -9.50 -22.74 -0.70
CA PRO A 139 -8.28 -23.50 -0.45
C PRO A 139 -7.23 -23.41 -1.56
N ALA A 140 -7.65 -23.29 -2.82
CA ALA A 140 -6.71 -23.15 -3.94
C ALA A 140 -6.00 -21.81 -3.90
N ASP A 141 -6.72 -20.72 -3.59
CA ASP A 141 -6.13 -19.38 -3.42
C ASP A 141 -5.16 -19.38 -2.24
N ARG A 142 -5.55 -19.98 -1.13
CA ARG A 142 -4.69 -20.06 0.07
C ARG A 142 -3.40 -20.83 -0.20
N ARG A 143 -3.45 -21.93 -0.94
CA ARG A 143 -2.25 -22.67 -1.33
C ARG A 143 -1.31 -21.82 -2.19
N ALA A 144 -1.86 -21.10 -3.15
CA ALA A 144 -1.07 -20.21 -4.00
C ALA A 144 -0.39 -19.10 -3.19
N ILE A 145 -1.10 -18.49 -2.25
CA ILE A 145 -0.55 -17.47 -1.36
C ILE A 145 0.56 -18.05 -0.49
N ASP A 146 0.37 -19.24 0.07
CA ASP A 146 1.38 -19.87 0.92
C ASP A 146 2.68 -20.13 0.18
N GLU A 147 2.64 -20.39 -1.13
CA GLU A 147 3.84 -20.59 -1.94
C GLU A 147 4.71 -19.31 -2.07
N ILE A 148 4.12 -18.15 -1.94
CA ILE A 148 4.84 -16.86 -2.07
C ILE A 148 5.16 -16.21 -0.72
N LYS A 149 4.79 -16.81 0.40
CA LYS A 149 5.05 -16.25 1.75
C LYS A 149 6.45 -16.54 2.27
N GLU A 150 7.25 -17.23 1.54
CA GLU A 150 8.62 -17.57 1.93
C GLU A 150 9.62 -16.44 1.68
#